data_debd5113122ef7a2bd02512c3ad67266
#
_entry.id   debd5113122ef7a2bd02512c3ad67266
#
_cell.length_a   1.000
_cell.length_b   1.000
_cell.length_c   1.000
_cell.angle_alpha   90.00
_cell.angle_beta   90.00
_cell.angle_gamma   90.00
#
_symmetry.space_group_name_H-M   'P 1'
#
loop_
_entity.id
_entity.type
_entity.pdbx_description
1 polymer ?
#
loop_
_entity_poly.entity_id
_entity_poly.type
_entity_poly.pdbx_seq_one_letter_code
_entity_poly.pdbx_strand_id
1 'polypeptide(L)'
;MRTRQDFINTILAHREELQEKYGISSMQMFGSVARNEHNDDSDVDLFVSMPSHFYNYIAASQYLKQMLGCDVDLIQDRKSIRPFFRRQIEQDAINIFPTTANS
;
A
#
# COMPACT_ATOMS: atom_id res chain seq x y z
N MET A 1 -7.68 8.67 16.60
CA MET A 1 -6.66 8.03 15.76
C MET A 1 -7.34 7.08 14.77
N ARG A 2 -6.91 7.11 13.52
CA ARG A 2 -7.49 6.22 12.52
C ARG A 2 -7.02 4.79 12.73
N THR A 3 -7.94 3.84 12.52
CA THR A 3 -7.64 2.43 12.66
C THR A 3 -7.08 1.88 11.35
N ARG A 4 -6.50 0.69 11.42
CA ARG A 4 -6.08 -0.04 10.22
C ARG A 4 -7.22 -0.15 9.21
N GLN A 5 -8.43 -0.47 9.69
CA GLN A 5 -9.58 -0.61 8.81
C GLN A 5 -9.99 0.71 8.16
N ASP A 6 -9.82 1.83 8.88
CA ASP A 6 -10.10 3.15 8.30
C ASP A 6 -9.21 3.41 7.09
N PHE A 7 -7.91 3.11 7.20
CA PHE A 7 -6.98 3.26 6.08
C PHE A 7 -7.36 2.34 4.92
N ILE A 8 -7.66 1.08 5.22
CA ILE A 8 -8.04 0.10 4.18
C ILE A 8 -9.30 0.55 3.47
N ASN A 9 -10.30 1.00 4.20
CA ASN A 9 -11.56 1.46 3.62
C ASN A 9 -11.36 2.66 2.70
N THR A 10 -10.53 3.60 3.11
CA THR A 10 -10.22 4.77 2.29
C THR A 10 -9.53 4.36 0.98
N ILE A 11 -8.56 3.45 1.06
CA ILE A 11 -7.86 2.96 -0.12
C ILE A 11 -8.85 2.24 -1.05
N LEU A 12 -9.69 1.38 -0.51
CA LEU A 12 -10.66 0.64 -1.32
C LEU A 12 -11.67 1.56 -2.00
N ALA A 13 -12.03 2.67 -1.36
CA ALA A 13 -12.92 3.66 -1.97
C ALA A 13 -12.31 4.29 -3.22
N HIS A 14 -10.98 4.27 -3.34
CA HIS A 14 -10.26 4.84 -4.49
C HIS A 14 -9.59 3.76 -5.35
N ARG A 15 -9.95 2.50 -5.15
CA ARG A 15 -9.32 1.37 -5.83
C ARG A 15 -9.34 1.50 -7.33
N GLU A 16 -10.49 1.86 -7.89
CA GLU A 16 -10.65 1.94 -9.34
C GLU A 16 -9.66 2.94 -9.95
N GLU A 17 -9.52 4.10 -9.34
CA GLU A 17 -8.58 5.10 -9.81
C GLU A 17 -7.13 4.64 -9.66
N LEU A 18 -6.81 4.00 -8.55
CA LEU A 18 -5.47 3.45 -8.35
C LEU A 18 -5.12 2.42 -9.41
N GLN A 19 -6.08 1.55 -9.78
CA GLN A 19 -5.85 0.52 -10.78
C GLN A 19 -5.79 1.10 -12.20
N GLU A 20 -6.71 1.98 -12.55
CA GLU A 20 -6.83 2.48 -13.91
C GLU A 20 -5.87 3.62 -14.20
N LYS A 21 -5.75 4.58 -13.30
CA LYS A 21 -4.92 5.76 -13.53
C LYS A 21 -3.44 5.50 -13.26
N TYR A 22 -3.14 4.75 -12.22
CA TYR A 22 -1.76 4.53 -11.81
C TYR A 22 -1.24 3.14 -12.15
N GLY A 23 -2.12 2.26 -12.62
CA GLY A 23 -1.71 0.92 -13.03
C GLY A 23 -1.34 0.00 -11.88
N ILE A 24 -1.81 0.29 -10.67
CA ILE A 24 -1.53 -0.54 -9.51
C ILE A 24 -2.42 -1.77 -9.58
N SER A 25 -1.83 -2.94 -9.84
CA SER A 25 -2.58 -4.18 -9.98
C SER A 25 -2.81 -4.88 -8.65
N SER A 26 -1.94 -4.66 -7.68
CA SER A 26 -2.12 -5.23 -6.34
C SER A 26 -1.54 -4.30 -5.29
N MET A 27 -2.13 -4.35 -4.10
CA MET A 27 -1.65 -3.55 -2.98
C MET A 27 -1.82 -4.34 -1.70
N GLN A 28 -0.77 -4.35 -0.91
CA GLN A 28 -0.76 -4.93 0.42
C GLN A 28 -0.27 -3.90 1.42
N MET A 29 -0.77 -3.98 2.64
CA MET A 29 -0.33 -3.13 3.74
C MET A 29 0.59 -3.95 4.63
N PHE A 30 1.70 -3.34 5.07
CA PHE A 30 2.61 -3.98 6.00
C PHE A 30 3.06 -2.96 7.05
N GLY A 31 3.97 -3.35 7.92
CA GLY A 31 4.51 -2.45 8.92
C GLY A 31 3.58 -2.20 10.10
N SER A 32 3.79 -1.09 10.80
CA SER A 32 3.12 -0.85 12.07
C SER A 32 1.60 -0.74 11.96
N VAL A 33 1.08 -0.14 10.89
CA VAL A 33 -0.36 -0.05 10.71
C VAL A 33 -0.96 -1.44 10.49
N ALA A 34 -0.29 -2.26 9.68
CA ALA A 34 -0.77 -3.63 9.44
C ALA A 34 -0.77 -4.45 10.72
N ARG A 35 0.21 -4.24 11.60
CA ARG A 35 0.28 -4.93 12.88
C ARG A 35 -0.63 -4.33 13.95
N ASN A 36 -1.31 -3.24 13.62
CA ASN A 36 -2.17 -2.51 14.58
C ASN A 36 -1.37 -1.95 15.75
N GLU A 37 -0.13 -1.54 15.48
CA GLU A 37 0.80 -0.99 16.46
C GLU A 37 1.14 0.48 16.17
N HIS A 38 0.37 1.12 15.32
CA HIS A 38 0.64 2.49 14.89
C HIS A 38 0.12 3.53 15.87
N ASN A 39 0.65 4.75 15.71
CA ASN A 39 0.16 5.93 16.40
C ASN A 39 -0.13 7.02 15.36
N ASP A 40 -0.46 8.23 15.82
CA ASP A 40 -0.85 9.33 14.93
C ASP A 40 0.29 9.78 14.01
N ASP A 41 1.54 9.51 14.38
CA ASP A 41 2.72 9.92 13.61
C ASP A 41 3.25 8.79 12.72
N SER A 42 2.63 7.62 12.73
CA SER A 42 3.11 6.49 11.95
C SER A 42 2.85 6.68 10.47
N ASP A 43 3.80 6.23 9.65
CA ASP A 43 3.61 6.16 8.21
C ASP A 43 2.76 4.95 7.85
N VAL A 44 2.06 5.03 6.73
CA VAL A 44 1.36 3.87 6.17
C VAL A 44 2.29 3.20 5.17
N ASP A 45 2.62 1.95 5.40
CA ASP A 45 3.54 1.18 4.56
C ASP A 45 2.74 0.31 3.60
N LEU A 46 2.95 0.53 2.30
CA LEU A 46 2.21 -0.15 1.25
C LEU A 46 3.17 -0.82 0.28
N PHE A 47 2.86 -2.05 -0.09
CA PHE A 47 3.61 -2.84 -1.04
C PHE A 47 2.75 -3.06 -2.27
N VAL A 48 3.21 -2.59 -3.43
CA VAL A 48 2.38 -2.53 -4.64
C VAL A 48 3.06 -3.19 -5.82
N SER A 49 2.24 -3.74 -6.71
CA SER A 49 2.66 -4.17 -8.04
C SER A 49 2.13 -3.15 -9.05
N MET A 50 3.02 -2.53 -9.80
CA MET A 50 2.67 -1.49 -10.75
C MET A 50 3.76 -1.37 -11.82
N PRO A 51 3.46 -0.71 -12.97
CA PRO A 51 4.49 -0.51 -14.00
C PRO A 51 5.68 0.28 -13.48
N SER A 52 6.87 -0.04 -13.99
CA SER A 52 8.13 0.58 -13.56
C SER A 52 8.35 1.93 -14.24
N HIS A 53 7.48 2.88 -14.00
CA HIS A 53 7.58 4.24 -14.49
C HIS A 53 7.78 5.20 -13.33
N PHE A 54 8.92 5.87 -13.31
CA PHE A 54 9.30 6.72 -12.18
C PHE A 54 8.25 7.80 -11.90
N TYR A 55 7.82 8.52 -12.94
CA TYR A 55 6.85 9.59 -12.73
C TYR A 55 5.51 9.06 -12.26
N ASN A 56 5.10 7.90 -12.76
CA ASN A 56 3.87 7.27 -12.32
C ASN A 56 3.95 6.87 -10.85
N TYR A 57 5.11 6.36 -10.43
CA TYR A 57 5.35 6.00 -9.04
C TYR A 57 5.25 7.23 -8.13
N ILE A 58 5.89 8.34 -8.53
CA ILE A 58 5.85 9.58 -7.76
C ILE A 58 4.41 10.10 -7.65
N ALA A 59 3.68 10.10 -8.76
CA ALA A 59 2.30 10.56 -8.78
C ALA A 59 1.40 9.70 -7.88
N ALA A 60 1.58 8.38 -7.93
CA ALA A 60 0.82 7.47 -7.09
C ALA A 60 1.12 7.69 -5.61
N SER A 61 2.39 7.90 -5.28
CA SER A 61 2.81 8.15 -3.90
C SER A 61 2.16 9.43 -3.37
N GLN A 62 2.18 10.50 -4.15
CA GLN A 62 1.58 11.77 -3.74
C GLN A 62 0.06 11.67 -3.62
N TYR A 63 -0.57 10.96 -4.54
CA TYR A 63 -2.01 10.75 -4.50
C TYR A 63 -2.41 10.02 -3.22
N LEU A 64 -1.66 8.97 -2.87
CA LEU A 64 -1.93 8.21 -1.65
C LEU A 64 -1.73 9.04 -0.39
N LYS A 65 -0.69 9.87 -0.35
CA LYS A 65 -0.46 10.76 0.78
C LYS A 65 -1.61 11.74 0.97
N GLN A 66 -2.09 12.33 -0.11
CA GLN A 66 -3.21 13.25 -0.06
C GLN A 66 -4.50 12.54 0.38
N MET A 67 -4.74 11.37 -0.18
CA MET A 67 -5.94 10.60 0.10
C MET A 67 -5.97 10.15 1.57
N LEU A 68 -4.84 9.69 2.09
CA LEU A 68 -4.75 9.17 3.44
C LEU A 68 -4.48 10.25 4.48
N GLY A 69 -4.02 11.43 4.04
CA GLY A 69 -3.73 12.54 4.95
C GLY A 69 -2.55 12.31 5.87
N CYS A 70 -1.61 11.47 5.47
CA CYS A 70 -0.42 11.16 6.24
C CYS A 70 0.70 10.71 5.31
N ASP A 71 1.89 10.53 5.86
CA ASP A 71 3.00 10.02 5.07
C ASP A 71 2.76 8.56 4.68
N VAL A 72 3.19 8.23 3.47
CA VAL A 72 3.05 6.90 2.91
C VAL A 72 4.42 6.43 2.43
N ASP A 73 4.80 5.24 2.85
CA ASP A 73 6.00 4.58 2.36
C ASP A 73 5.55 3.55 1.31
N LEU A 74 5.73 3.91 0.04
CA LEU A 74 5.25 3.09 -1.07
C LEU A 74 6.41 2.28 -1.63
N ILE A 75 6.36 0.98 -1.44
CA ILE A 75 7.37 0.05 -1.91
C ILE A 75 6.84 -0.70 -3.11
N GLN A 76 7.57 -0.62 -4.21
CA GLN A 76 7.18 -1.28 -5.44
C GLN A 76 7.76 -2.70 -5.47
N ASP A 77 6.93 -3.68 -5.83
CA ASP A 77 7.38 -5.06 -5.96
C ASP A 77 8.33 -5.17 -7.17
N ARG A 78 9.57 -5.53 -6.90
CA ARG A 78 10.62 -5.67 -7.91
C ARG A 78 11.43 -6.91 -7.62
N LYS A 79 12.01 -7.50 -8.66
CA LYS A 79 12.90 -8.65 -8.50
C LYS A 79 14.13 -8.32 -7.67
N SER A 80 14.52 -7.06 -7.65
CA SER A 80 15.70 -6.60 -6.90
C SER A 80 15.48 -6.51 -5.40
N ILE A 81 14.26 -6.68 -4.91
CA ILE A 81 14.00 -6.66 -3.48
C ILE A 81 14.69 -7.85 -2.82
N ARG A 82 15.46 -7.56 -1.78
CA ARG A 82 16.20 -8.60 -1.08
C ARG A 82 15.25 -9.61 -0.46
N PRO A 83 15.56 -10.91 -0.52
CA PRO A 83 14.67 -11.94 0.02
C PRO A 83 14.32 -11.74 1.50
N PHE A 84 15.27 -11.27 2.31
CA PHE A 84 15.01 -11.02 3.72
C PHE A 84 13.94 -9.94 3.91
N PHE A 85 14.06 -8.85 3.18
CA PHE A 85 13.08 -7.75 3.26
C PHE A 85 11.72 -8.19 2.75
N ARG A 86 11.69 -8.95 1.66
CA ARG A 86 10.43 -9.49 1.13
C ARG A 86 9.74 -10.38 2.16
N ARG A 87 10.49 -11.21 2.85
CA ARG A 87 9.90 -12.07 3.88
C ARG A 87 9.34 -11.26 5.03
N GLN A 88 10.00 -10.17 5.41
CA GLN A 88 9.49 -9.29 6.46
C GLN A 88 8.18 -8.63 6.04
N ILE A 89 8.11 -8.16 4.80
CA ILE A 89 6.87 -7.59 4.27
C ILE A 89 5.76 -8.65 4.33
N GLU A 90 6.04 -9.84 3.85
CA GLU A 90 5.05 -10.92 3.77
C GLU A 90 4.53 -11.34 5.14
N GLN A 91 5.35 -11.28 6.18
CA GLN A 91 4.92 -11.62 7.53
C GLN A 91 3.81 -10.71 8.03
N ASP A 92 3.88 -9.43 7.69
CA ASP A 92 2.92 -8.44 8.15
C ASP A 92 1.82 -8.17 7.13
N ALA A 93 1.98 -8.64 5.89
CA ALA A 93 1.18 -8.20 4.77
C ALA A 93 -0.30 -8.53 4.93
N ILE A 94 -1.12 -7.51 4.71
CA ILE A 94 -2.56 -7.64 4.64
C ILE A 94 -2.95 -7.22 3.23
N ASN A 95 -3.59 -8.12 2.49
CA ASN A 95 -4.00 -7.82 1.12
C ASN A 95 -5.15 -6.82 1.13
N ILE A 96 -4.98 -5.72 0.37
CA ILE A 96 -6.04 -4.74 0.22
C ILE A 96 -6.80 -5.00 -1.07
N PHE A 97 -6.09 -5.13 -2.18
CA PHE A 97 -6.69 -5.53 -3.46
C PHE A 97 -5.63 -6.21 -4.34
N PRO A 98 -6.01 -6.99 -5.34
CA PRO A 98 -7.39 -7.34 -5.65
C PRO A 98 -8.02 -8.16 -4.53
N THR A 99 -9.32 -8.03 -4.40
CA THR A 99 -10.03 -8.84 -3.41
C THR A 99 -10.11 -10.27 -3.93
N THR A 100 -9.82 -11.24 -3.04
CA THR A 100 -9.84 -12.65 -3.40
C THR A 100 -10.97 -13.36 -2.68
N ALA A 101 -12.10 -12.70 -2.62
CA ALA A 101 -13.22 -13.10 -1.75
C ALA A 101 -13.74 -14.50 -2.03
N ASN A 102 -13.58 -14.98 -3.25
CA ASN A 102 -14.05 -16.30 -3.64
C ASN A 102 -12.91 -17.31 -3.80
N SER A 103 -11.75 -16.94 -3.37
CA SER A 103 -10.59 -17.80 -3.49
C SER A 103 -10.26 -18.40 -2.14
#